data_85a0beac2dc3dfac19a77620acd2a6ab
#
_entry.id   85a0beac2dc3dfac19a77620acd2a6ab
#
_cell.length_a   1.000
_cell.length_b   1.000
_cell.length_c   1.000
_cell.angle_alpha   90.00
_cell.angle_beta   90.00
_cell.angle_gamma   90.00
#
_symmetry.space_group_name_H-M   'P 1'
#
loop_
_entity.id
_entity.type
_entity.pdbx_description
1 polymer ?
#
loop_
_entity_poly.entity_id
_entity_poly.type
_entity_poly.pdbx_seq_one_letter_code
_entity_poly.pdbx_strand_id
1 'polypeptide(L)'
;FQFFNQVFAGSMPFGECLEQGKQLGIEISAEGYCVILFKIIMIDHPMDYNEDIVSATEDIENLSEQTEKLLWFRRGVEGWGFIAQGAVGEELTARTQTFREDLEKVLEKYKNLEYFGGIGSQVGRFSEIKRSYNDANRAFAERFSRSLRQFVSYSEVHQMGVQNDVEMHRLGTMAENRKMLERFLKTGTENEVKSFMDAYFDAIGEQNLQSMMLRQYIVMDTFISVQSLGDSLNLSLIHI
;
A
#
# COMPACT_ATOMS: atom_id res chain seq x y z
N PHE A 1 13.02 -1.85 11.64
CA PHE A 1 12.05 -0.87 11.10
C PHE A 1 12.65 0.55 11.00
N GLN A 2 13.31 1.05 12.04
CA GLN A 2 13.85 2.43 12.07
C GLN A 2 14.86 2.70 10.93
N PHE A 3 15.72 1.73 10.61
CA PHE A 3 16.66 1.80 9.49
C PHE A 3 15.94 2.05 8.15
N PHE A 4 14.95 1.22 7.78
CA PHE A 4 14.23 1.38 6.53
C PHE A 4 13.41 2.68 6.45
N ASN A 5 12.88 3.15 7.57
CA ASN A 5 12.19 4.45 7.61
C ASN A 5 13.13 5.61 7.23
N GLN A 6 14.37 5.61 7.74
CA GLN A 6 15.37 6.62 7.39
C GLN A 6 15.79 6.52 5.92
N VAL A 7 15.93 5.29 5.41
CA VAL A 7 16.23 5.03 3.99
C VAL A 7 15.12 5.61 3.09
N PHE A 8 13.85 5.31 3.36
CA PHE A 8 12.73 5.79 2.54
C PHE A 8 12.44 7.28 2.73
N ALA A 9 12.73 7.85 3.90
CA ALA A 9 12.72 9.30 4.09
C ALA A 9 13.79 9.99 3.24
N GLY A 10 14.85 9.27 2.85
CA GLY A 10 16.00 9.82 2.12
C GLY A 10 16.89 10.69 3.02
N SER A 11 16.81 10.48 4.34
CA SER A 11 17.58 11.24 5.34
C SER A 11 18.97 10.66 5.61
N MET A 12 19.26 9.45 5.08
CA MET A 12 20.52 8.75 5.31
C MET A 12 21.36 8.68 4.01
N PRO A 13 22.61 9.14 4.02
CA PRO A 13 23.51 8.96 2.89
C PRO A 13 23.80 7.49 2.60
N PHE A 14 24.03 7.13 1.34
CA PHE A 14 24.21 5.72 0.93
C PHE A 14 25.36 5.01 1.68
N GLY A 15 26.50 5.70 1.93
CA GLY A 15 27.61 5.14 2.70
C GLY A 15 27.20 4.74 4.12
N GLU A 16 26.39 5.57 4.78
CA GLU A 16 25.84 5.28 6.11
C GLU A 16 24.84 4.13 6.07
N CYS A 17 24.02 4.04 5.01
CA CYS A 17 23.14 2.89 4.79
C CYS A 17 23.94 1.58 4.72
N LEU A 18 25.08 1.57 4.02
CA LEU A 18 25.95 0.39 3.90
C LEU A 18 26.53 -0.04 5.25
N GLU A 19 27.01 0.93 6.04
CA GLU A 19 27.60 0.66 7.36
C GLU A 19 26.56 0.14 8.35
N GLN A 20 25.42 0.81 8.44
CA GLN A 20 24.33 0.38 9.32
C GLN A 20 23.74 -0.96 8.87
N GLY A 21 23.56 -1.17 7.55
CA GLY A 21 23.13 -2.46 7.01
C GLY A 21 24.05 -3.60 7.44
N LYS A 22 25.38 -3.42 7.32
CA LYS A 22 26.36 -4.42 7.80
C LYS A 22 26.27 -4.68 9.29
N GLN A 23 26.09 -3.63 10.11
CA GLN A 23 25.92 -3.79 11.57
C GLN A 23 24.66 -4.56 11.93
N LEU A 24 23.61 -4.42 11.14
CA LEU A 24 22.32 -5.11 11.30
C LEU A 24 22.28 -6.49 10.62
N GLY A 25 23.37 -6.91 9.94
CA GLY A 25 23.40 -8.17 9.18
C GLY A 25 22.55 -8.14 7.90
N ILE A 26 22.22 -6.95 7.40
CA ILE A 26 21.39 -6.75 6.20
C ILE A 26 22.31 -6.57 4.99
N GLU A 27 22.23 -7.51 4.02
CA GLU A 27 22.91 -7.39 2.73
C GLU A 27 22.13 -6.48 1.79
N ILE A 28 22.51 -5.22 1.71
CA ILE A 28 21.83 -4.21 0.88
C ILE A 28 22.47 -4.03 -0.51
N SER A 29 23.55 -4.75 -0.82
CA SER A 29 24.23 -4.66 -2.11
C SER A 29 23.58 -5.60 -3.13
N ALA A 30 23.00 -5.06 -4.19
CA ALA A 30 22.41 -5.81 -5.30
C ALA A 30 22.41 -4.97 -6.59
N GLU A 31 22.18 -5.62 -7.72
CA GLU A 31 22.12 -4.98 -9.04
C GLU A 31 20.80 -4.25 -9.32
N GLY A 32 19.78 -4.53 -8.52
CA GLY A 32 18.48 -3.87 -8.59
C GLY A 32 17.57 -4.26 -7.45
N TYR A 33 16.50 -3.49 -7.30
CA TYR A 33 15.57 -3.56 -6.19
C TYR A 33 14.15 -3.34 -6.66
N CYS A 34 13.19 -4.02 -6.01
CA CYS A 34 11.77 -3.76 -6.16
C CYS A 34 11.10 -3.82 -4.79
N VAL A 35 10.41 -2.76 -4.41
CA VAL A 35 9.68 -2.69 -3.14
C VAL A 35 8.27 -3.26 -3.32
N ILE A 36 7.85 -4.08 -2.36
CA ILE A 36 6.50 -4.63 -2.26
C ILE A 36 5.96 -4.23 -0.89
N LEU A 37 4.79 -3.65 -0.85
CA LEU A 37 4.05 -3.36 0.38
C LEU A 37 2.88 -4.32 0.49
N PHE A 38 2.62 -4.82 1.69
CA PHE A 38 1.62 -5.84 1.92
C PHE A 38 0.94 -5.67 3.27
N LYS A 39 -0.35 -5.95 3.33
CA LYS A 39 -1.14 -5.90 4.57
C LYS A 39 -2.24 -6.94 4.56
N ILE A 40 -2.44 -7.58 5.70
CA ILE A 40 -3.69 -8.27 6.01
C ILE A 40 -4.71 -7.23 6.46
N ILE A 41 -5.92 -7.27 5.89
CA ILE A 41 -6.97 -6.29 6.12
C ILE A 41 -8.13 -6.99 6.83
N MET A 42 -8.54 -6.46 7.98
CA MET A 42 -9.74 -6.89 8.69
C MET A 42 -10.88 -5.93 8.39
N ILE A 43 -11.98 -6.45 7.84
CA ILE A 43 -13.16 -5.65 7.51
C ILE A 43 -14.16 -5.65 8.68
N ASP A 44 -14.30 -6.79 9.33
CA ASP A 44 -15.24 -7.00 10.42
C ASP A 44 -14.49 -7.26 11.74
N HIS A 45 -14.74 -6.45 12.76
CA HIS A 45 -14.18 -6.58 14.11
C HIS A 45 -12.65 -6.39 14.26
N PRO A 46 -12.12 -5.18 14.07
CA PRO A 46 -10.68 -4.91 14.15
C PRO A 46 -10.05 -5.11 15.54
N MET A 47 -10.86 -5.38 16.57
CA MET A 47 -10.42 -5.57 17.96
C MET A 47 -10.47 -7.03 18.46
N ASP A 48 -11.03 -7.96 17.69
CA ASP A 48 -11.11 -9.35 18.13
C ASP A 48 -9.78 -10.08 17.86
N TYR A 49 -9.31 -10.80 18.90
CA TYR A 49 -8.16 -11.70 18.75
C TYR A 49 -8.53 -12.81 17.77
N ASN A 50 -7.84 -12.84 16.64
CA ASN A 50 -8.06 -13.82 15.58
C ASN A 50 -6.81 -14.71 15.46
N GLU A 51 -6.94 -15.99 15.82
CA GLU A 51 -5.85 -16.96 15.71
C GLU A 51 -5.31 -17.10 14.29
N ASP A 52 -6.17 -16.94 13.28
CA ASP A 52 -5.77 -16.95 11.87
C ASP A 52 -4.77 -15.83 11.54
N ILE A 53 -4.90 -14.65 12.16
CA ILE A 53 -3.98 -13.53 11.94
C ILE A 53 -2.61 -13.82 12.52
N VAL A 54 -2.57 -14.40 13.72
CA VAL A 54 -1.31 -14.76 14.38
C VAL A 54 -0.58 -15.81 13.53
N SER A 55 -1.30 -16.87 13.16
CA SER A 55 -0.74 -17.95 12.34
C SER A 55 -0.33 -17.47 10.94
N ALA A 56 -1.15 -16.62 10.29
CA ALA A 56 -0.80 -16.03 9.01
C ALA A 56 0.43 -15.12 9.11
N THR A 57 0.55 -14.35 10.19
CA THR A 57 1.72 -13.51 10.47
C THR A 57 2.99 -14.35 10.56
N GLU A 58 2.96 -15.42 11.34
CA GLU A 58 4.10 -16.34 11.50
C GLU A 58 4.46 -17.01 10.16
N ASP A 59 3.46 -17.47 9.40
CA ASP A 59 3.69 -18.11 8.10
C ASP A 59 4.31 -17.12 7.07
N ILE A 60 3.86 -15.86 7.05
CA ILE A 60 4.41 -14.81 6.19
C ILE A 60 5.87 -14.51 6.55
N GLU A 61 6.18 -14.42 7.83
CA GLU A 61 7.54 -14.15 8.31
C GLU A 61 8.48 -15.31 8.02
N ASN A 62 8.04 -16.54 8.27
CA ASN A 62 8.80 -17.75 7.93
C ASN A 62 9.08 -17.83 6.42
N LEU A 63 8.10 -17.57 5.56
CA LEU A 63 8.30 -17.49 4.12
C LEU A 63 9.34 -16.42 3.77
N SER A 64 9.22 -15.24 4.38
CA SER A 64 10.11 -14.11 4.09
C SER A 64 11.55 -14.38 4.50
N GLU A 65 11.77 -15.07 5.64
CA GLU A 65 13.10 -15.48 6.11
C GLU A 65 13.74 -16.56 5.22
N GLN A 66 12.94 -17.43 4.63
CA GLN A 66 13.40 -18.51 3.75
C GLN A 66 13.62 -18.06 2.30
N THR A 67 13.10 -16.89 1.93
CA THR A 67 13.19 -16.38 0.55
C THR A 67 14.55 -15.72 0.32
N GLU A 68 15.35 -16.28 -0.57
CA GLU A 68 16.65 -15.71 -0.94
C GLU A 68 16.53 -14.35 -1.63
N LYS A 69 17.48 -13.45 -1.37
CA LYS A 69 17.52 -12.12 -1.98
C LYS A 69 16.25 -11.30 -1.74
N LEU A 70 15.64 -11.49 -0.56
CA LEU A 70 14.51 -10.72 -0.08
C LEU A 70 14.89 -10.09 1.27
N LEU A 71 14.79 -8.78 1.35
CA LEU A 71 14.82 -8.07 2.63
C LEU A 71 13.38 -7.81 3.06
N TRP A 72 13.09 -7.92 4.34
CA TRP A 72 11.75 -7.66 4.83
C TRP A 72 11.76 -6.92 6.17
N PHE A 73 10.67 -6.23 6.45
CA PHE A 73 10.49 -5.47 7.69
C PHE A 73 9.01 -5.29 8.00
N ARG A 74 8.67 -5.24 9.29
CA ARG A 74 7.33 -4.86 9.74
C ARG A 74 7.14 -3.35 9.68
N ARG A 75 5.94 -2.91 9.28
CA ARG A 75 5.49 -1.52 9.28
C ARG A 75 4.47 -1.24 10.39
N GLY A 76 4.49 -2.06 11.45
CA GLY A 76 3.51 -2.00 12.54
C GLY A 76 2.10 -2.35 12.03
N VAL A 77 1.13 -1.49 12.30
CA VAL A 77 -0.27 -1.66 11.86
C VAL A 77 -0.46 -1.55 10.35
N GLU A 78 0.55 -1.07 9.63
CA GLU A 78 0.54 -0.92 8.17
C GLU A 78 0.96 -2.20 7.43
N GLY A 79 1.29 -3.28 8.15
CA GLY A 79 1.67 -4.58 7.59
C GLY A 79 3.17 -4.74 7.37
N TRP A 80 3.56 -5.23 6.20
CA TRP A 80 4.95 -5.57 5.85
C TRP A 80 5.46 -4.78 4.66
N GLY A 81 6.75 -4.58 4.64
CA GLY A 81 7.49 -4.14 3.47
C GLY A 81 8.52 -5.21 3.09
N PHE A 82 8.61 -5.50 1.81
CA PHE A 82 9.59 -6.42 1.23
C PHE A 82 10.40 -5.68 0.17
N ILE A 83 11.67 -6.04 0.04
CA ILE A 83 12.56 -5.52 -0.99
C ILE A 83 13.18 -6.72 -1.70
N ALA A 84 12.68 -7.04 -2.88
CA ALA A 84 13.28 -8.05 -3.73
C ALA A 84 14.57 -7.50 -4.35
N GLN A 85 15.62 -8.32 -4.41
CA GLN A 85 16.95 -7.99 -4.92
C GLN A 85 17.30 -8.90 -6.09
N GLY A 86 17.85 -8.33 -7.17
CA GLY A 86 18.27 -9.05 -8.38
C GLY A 86 18.61 -8.10 -9.51
N ALA A 87 18.99 -8.60 -10.68
CA ALA A 87 19.21 -7.78 -11.85
C ALA A 87 17.88 -7.17 -12.35
N VAL A 88 17.91 -5.88 -12.67
CA VAL A 88 16.75 -5.18 -13.25
C VAL A 88 16.31 -5.86 -14.54
N GLY A 89 15.00 -6.03 -14.72
CA GLY A 89 14.41 -6.68 -15.89
C GLY A 89 13.78 -8.03 -15.53
N GLU A 90 14.05 -9.05 -16.32
CA GLU A 90 13.38 -10.35 -16.21
C GLU A 90 13.65 -11.07 -14.88
N GLU A 91 14.88 -11.03 -14.37
CA GLU A 91 15.24 -11.71 -13.12
C GLU A 91 14.46 -11.12 -11.94
N LEU A 92 14.49 -9.81 -11.78
CA LEU A 92 13.80 -9.14 -10.68
C LEU A 92 12.27 -9.26 -10.81
N THR A 93 11.76 -9.27 -12.05
CA THR A 93 10.34 -9.56 -12.32
C THR A 93 9.97 -10.97 -11.88
N ALA A 94 10.77 -11.97 -12.27
CA ALA A 94 10.52 -13.37 -11.90
C ALA A 94 10.59 -13.57 -10.38
N ARG A 95 11.57 -12.97 -9.67
CA ARG A 95 11.67 -13.04 -8.22
C ARG A 95 10.45 -12.44 -7.53
N THR A 96 10.06 -11.24 -7.96
CA THR A 96 8.88 -10.57 -7.42
C THR A 96 7.61 -11.39 -7.64
N GLN A 97 7.48 -11.98 -8.82
CA GLN A 97 6.35 -12.82 -9.17
C GLN A 97 6.32 -14.10 -8.34
N THR A 98 7.45 -14.80 -8.23
CA THR A 98 7.56 -16.03 -7.43
C THR A 98 7.22 -15.76 -5.96
N PHE A 99 7.80 -14.73 -5.37
CA PHE A 99 7.50 -14.37 -3.98
C PHE A 99 6.01 -14.04 -3.78
N ARG A 100 5.41 -13.29 -4.72
CA ARG A 100 3.96 -13.02 -4.70
C ARG A 100 3.14 -14.30 -4.70
N GLU A 101 3.44 -15.21 -5.62
CA GLU A 101 2.72 -16.48 -5.75
C GLU A 101 2.86 -17.36 -4.50
N ASP A 102 4.05 -17.40 -3.90
CA ASP A 102 4.28 -18.15 -2.67
C ASP A 102 3.55 -17.51 -1.47
N LEU A 103 3.50 -16.18 -1.40
CA LEU A 103 2.74 -15.47 -0.39
C LEU A 103 1.22 -15.71 -0.57
N GLU A 104 0.72 -15.67 -1.80
CA GLU A 104 -0.68 -16.00 -2.11
C GLU A 104 -1.04 -17.43 -1.69
N LYS A 105 -0.16 -18.42 -1.95
CA LYS A 105 -0.34 -19.82 -1.51
C LYS A 105 -0.41 -19.96 0.02
N VAL A 106 0.46 -19.22 0.74
CA VAL A 106 0.40 -19.18 2.20
C VAL A 106 -0.95 -18.68 2.68
N LEU A 107 -1.46 -17.62 2.05
CA LEU A 107 -2.72 -16.97 2.42
C LEU A 107 -3.98 -17.76 2.01
N GLU A 108 -3.89 -18.70 1.07
CA GLU A 108 -4.99 -19.59 0.70
C GLU A 108 -5.52 -20.43 1.88
N LYS A 109 -4.68 -20.71 2.88
CA LYS A 109 -5.06 -21.41 4.11
C LYS A 109 -6.07 -20.61 4.95
N TYR A 110 -6.05 -19.28 4.83
CA TYR A 110 -6.76 -18.33 5.66
C TYR A 110 -7.92 -17.68 4.89
N LYS A 111 -9.00 -18.42 4.68
CA LYS A 111 -10.13 -17.98 3.85
C LYS A 111 -10.86 -16.74 4.37
N ASN A 112 -10.79 -16.51 5.69
CA ASN A 112 -11.45 -15.39 6.37
C ASN A 112 -10.59 -14.12 6.40
N LEU A 113 -9.33 -14.19 5.95
CA LEU A 113 -8.47 -13.03 5.90
C LEU A 113 -8.49 -12.36 4.52
N GLU A 114 -8.67 -11.07 4.53
CA GLU A 114 -8.47 -10.24 3.36
C GLU A 114 -7.05 -9.69 3.34
N TYR A 115 -6.53 -9.42 2.15
CA TYR A 115 -5.19 -8.86 2.01
C TYR A 115 -5.09 -7.98 0.77
N PHE A 116 -4.05 -7.15 0.75
CA PHE A 116 -3.69 -6.39 -0.45
C PHE A 116 -2.19 -6.17 -0.50
N GLY A 117 -1.63 -6.19 -1.72
CA GLY A 117 -0.24 -5.89 -1.98
C GLY A 117 -0.07 -4.82 -3.06
N GLY A 118 0.91 -3.94 -2.87
CA GLY A 118 1.33 -2.95 -3.86
C GLY A 118 2.77 -3.17 -4.27
N ILE A 119 3.05 -3.26 -5.58
CA ILE A 119 4.38 -3.52 -6.14
C ILE A 119 4.88 -2.26 -6.81
N GLY A 120 6.04 -1.77 -6.40
CA GLY A 120 6.69 -0.59 -6.94
C GLY A 120 7.45 -0.84 -8.24
N SER A 121 8.01 0.22 -8.82
CA SER A 121 8.89 0.13 -9.97
C SER A 121 10.23 -0.50 -9.58
N GLN A 122 10.84 -1.21 -10.52
CA GLN A 122 12.23 -1.65 -10.37
C GLN A 122 13.19 -0.46 -10.44
N VAL A 123 14.24 -0.51 -9.63
CA VAL A 123 15.31 0.49 -9.61
C VAL A 123 16.67 -0.19 -9.61
N GLY A 124 17.65 0.38 -10.34
CA GLY A 124 18.98 -0.21 -10.49
C GLY A 124 19.96 0.15 -9.37
N ARG A 125 19.61 1.08 -8.48
CA ARG A 125 20.50 1.54 -7.40
C ARG A 125 19.73 1.66 -6.10
N PHE A 126 20.39 1.31 -4.99
CA PHE A 126 19.79 1.46 -3.67
C PHE A 126 19.43 2.92 -3.33
N SER A 127 20.18 3.89 -3.85
CA SER A 127 19.84 5.32 -3.69
C SER A 127 18.49 5.72 -4.31
N GLU A 128 17.98 4.91 -5.23
CA GLU A 128 16.68 5.11 -5.88
C GLU A 128 15.53 4.33 -5.21
N ILE A 129 15.82 3.58 -4.14
CA ILE A 129 14.85 2.71 -3.45
C ILE A 129 13.61 3.48 -2.98
N LYS A 130 13.78 4.76 -2.62
CA LYS A 130 12.69 5.67 -2.27
C LYS A 130 11.66 5.81 -3.40
N ARG A 131 12.11 5.82 -4.67
CA ARG A 131 11.21 5.86 -5.83
C ARG A 131 10.36 4.58 -5.87
N SER A 132 11.00 3.41 -5.80
CA SER A 132 10.28 2.14 -5.77
C SER A 132 9.28 2.07 -4.59
N TYR A 133 9.66 2.56 -3.42
CA TYR A 133 8.79 2.63 -2.25
C TYR A 133 7.58 3.55 -2.47
N ASN A 134 7.78 4.73 -3.05
CA ASN A 134 6.68 5.65 -3.36
C ASN A 134 5.73 5.07 -4.40
N ASP A 135 6.26 4.41 -5.44
CA ASP A 135 5.48 3.73 -6.45
C ASP A 135 4.68 2.55 -5.85
N ALA A 136 5.30 1.79 -4.94
CA ALA A 136 4.60 0.74 -4.19
C ALA A 136 3.47 1.30 -3.31
N ASN A 137 3.68 2.46 -2.66
CA ASN A 137 2.63 3.13 -1.87
C ASN A 137 1.44 3.57 -2.74
N ARG A 138 1.69 4.08 -3.95
CA ARG A 138 0.62 4.43 -4.90
C ARG A 138 -0.18 3.19 -5.32
N ALA A 139 0.51 2.12 -5.71
CA ALA A 139 -0.14 0.86 -6.03
C ALA A 139 -0.89 0.28 -4.82
N PHE A 140 -0.35 0.39 -3.62
CA PHE A 140 -0.96 -0.09 -2.39
C PHE A 140 -2.20 0.73 -1.98
N ALA A 141 -2.27 2.01 -2.35
CA ALA A 141 -3.46 2.86 -2.12
C ALA A 141 -4.69 2.38 -2.91
N GLU A 142 -4.49 1.62 -4.00
CA GLU A 142 -5.57 1.02 -4.77
C GLU A 142 -6.46 0.06 -3.96
N ARG A 143 -6.00 -0.42 -2.78
CA ARG A 143 -6.84 -1.25 -1.88
C ARG A 143 -8.13 -0.56 -1.43
N PHE A 144 -8.20 0.76 -1.51
CA PHE A 144 -9.39 1.52 -1.16
C PHE A 144 -10.43 1.56 -2.28
N SER A 145 -10.01 1.37 -3.53
CA SER A 145 -10.86 1.41 -4.73
C SER A 145 -11.12 0.02 -5.34
N ARG A 146 -10.18 -0.90 -5.22
CA ARG A 146 -10.25 -2.24 -5.84
C ARG A 146 -10.75 -3.32 -4.88
N SER A 147 -11.07 -4.49 -5.44
CA SER A 147 -11.31 -5.70 -4.65
C SER A 147 -10.04 -6.10 -3.89
N LEU A 148 -10.22 -6.71 -2.72
CA LEU A 148 -9.13 -7.26 -1.92
C LEU A 148 -8.66 -8.61 -2.47
N ARG A 149 -7.70 -9.26 -1.80
CA ARG A 149 -7.04 -10.53 -2.15
C ARG A 149 -6.30 -10.47 -3.49
N GLN A 150 -5.55 -9.39 -3.71
CA GLN A 150 -4.73 -9.22 -4.90
C GLN A 150 -3.48 -8.39 -4.66
N PHE A 151 -2.56 -8.46 -5.60
CA PHE A 151 -1.43 -7.55 -5.73
C PHE A 151 -1.63 -6.67 -6.97
N VAL A 152 -1.27 -5.41 -6.86
CA VAL A 152 -1.32 -4.43 -7.95
C VAL A 152 0.06 -3.85 -8.15
N SER A 153 0.54 -3.78 -9.40
CA SER A 153 1.79 -3.12 -9.73
C SER A 153 1.58 -1.63 -10.04
N TYR A 154 2.59 -0.81 -9.77
CA TYR A 154 2.56 0.59 -10.15
C TYR A 154 2.39 0.80 -11.66
N SER A 155 2.95 -0.09 -12.48
CA SER A 155 2.78 -0.04 -13.94
C SER A 155 1.33 -0.21 -14.38
N GLU A 156 0.55 -1.05 -13.70
CA GLU A 156 -0.89 -1.21 -13.96
C GLU A 156 -1.67 0.06 -13.60
N VAL A 157 -1.36 0.67 -12.45
CA VAL A 157 -1.99 1.93 -12.03
C VAL A 157 -1.70 3.05 -13.02
N HIS A 158 -0.45 3.17 -13.45
CA HIS A 158 -0.02 4.23 -14.37
C HIS A 158 -0.63 4.08 -15.77
N GLN A 159 -0.76 2.85 -16.28
CA GLN A 159 -1.38 2.59 -17.59
C GLN A 159 -2.88 2.90 -17.59
N MET A 160 -3.60 2.64 -16.50
CA MET A 160 -5.03 2.99 -16.38
C MET A 160 -5.27 4.50 -16.32
N GLY A 161 -4.37 5.28 -15.69
CA GLY A 161 -4.46 6.73 -15.67
C GLY A 161 -4.36 7.39 -17.04
N VAL A 162 -3.66 6.76 -17.99
CA VAL A 162 -3.50 7.27 -19.37
C VAL A 162 -4.70 6.92 -20.28
N GLN A 163 -5.49 5.89 -19.94
CA GLN A 163 -6.60 5.42 -20.77
C GLN A 163 -7.98 5.99 -20.41
N ASN A 164 -8.11 6.72 -19.30
CA ASN A 164 -9.42 7.20 -18.78
C ASN A 164 -9.86 8.57 -19.34
N ASP A 165 -9.35 9.00 -20.47
CA ASP A 165 -9.74 10.25 -21.16
C ASP A 165 -10.98 10.06 -22.04
N VAL A 166 -12.08 9.45 -21.56
CA VAL A 166 -13.36 9.46 -22.29
C VAL A 166 -14.56 9.65 -21.36
N GLU A 167 -15.23 10.69 -21.59
CA GLU A 167 -16.42 11.42 -21.10
C GLU A 167 -17.63 10.67 -20.49
N MET A 168 -17.66 9.40 -20.18
CA MET A 168 -18.91 8.70 -19.81
C MET A 168 -19.00 8.19 -18.34
N HIS A 169 -18.14 8.66 -17.43
CA HIS A 169 -18.04 8.12 -16.05
C HIS A 169 -18.59 9.04 -14.92
N ARG A 170 -19.27 10.13 -15.24
CA ARG A 170 -19.55 11.21 -14.26
C ARG A 170 -20.49 10.88 -13.08
N LEU A 171 -21.31 9.87 -13.16
CA LEU A 171 -22.24 9.52 -12.07
C LEU A 171 -21.86 8.24 -11.30
N GLY A 172 -21.15 7.30 -11.94
CA GLY A 172 -20.62 6.10 -11.29
C GLY A 172 -19.47 6.42 -10.34
N THR A 173 -18.59 7.33 -10.73
CA THR A 173 -17.40 7.76 -9.98
C THR A 173 -17.69 8.36 -8.59
N MET A 174 -18.83 9.06 -8.40
CA MET A 174 -19.14 9.66 -7.10
C MET A 174 -19.47 8.61 -6.04
N ALA A 175 -20.23 7.58 -6.39
CA ALA A 175 -20.56 6.49 -5.46
C ALA A 175 -19.33 5.61 -5.17
N GLU A 176 -18.46 5.43 -6.14
CA GLU A 176 -17.19 4.70 -5.99
C GLU A 176 -16.22 5.47 -5.12
N ASN A 177 -16.08 6.78 -5.31
CA ASN A 177 -15.24 7.65 -4.49
C ASN A 177 -15.72 7.68 -3.03
N ARG A 178 -17.03 7.68 -2.79
CA ARG A 178 -17.58 7.55 -1.44
C ARG A 178 -17.19 6.23 -0.78
N LYS A 179 -17.31 5.10 -1.50
CA LYS A 179 -16.90 3.78 -0.99
C LYS A 179 -15.41 3.73 -0.68
N MET A 180 -14.60 4.36 -1.52
CA MET A 180 -13.16 4.47 -1.32
C MET A 180 -12.84 5.25 -0.03
N LEU A 181 -13.50 6.40 0.19
CA LEU A 181 -13.36 7.20 1.40
C LEU A 181 -13.85 6.43 2.64
N GLU A 182 -15.03 5.81 2.60
CA GLU A 182 -15.57 5.03 3.72
C GLU A 182 -14.64 3.87 4.10
N ARG A 183 -14.06 3.19 3.11
CA ARG A 183 -13.08 2.10 3.35
C ARG A 183 -11.81 2.66 4.00
N PHE A 184 -11.30 3.78 3.52
CA PHE A 184 -10.15 4.43 4.14
C PHE A 184 -10.42 4.82 5.59
N LEU A 185 -11.56 5.44 5.89
CA LEU A 185 -11.94 5.83 7.24
C LEU A 185 -12.04 4.64 8.21
N LYS A 186 -12.42 3.45 7.69
CA LYS A 186 -12.52 2.22 8.51
C LYS A 186 -11.17 1.51 8.69
N THR A 187 -10.29 1.54 7.73
CA THR A 187 -9.11 0.64 7.67
C THR A 187 -7.78 1.34 7.45
N GLY A 188 -7.80 2.64 7.13
CA GLY A 188 -6.60 3.45 6.89
C GLY A 188 -5.93 3.90 8.19
N THR A 189 -4.67 4.33 8.07
CA THR A 189 -3.87 4.89 9.17
C THR A 189 -3.48 6.33 8.86
N GLU A 190 -3.07 7.08 9.89
CA GLU A 190 -2.64 8.47 9.74
C GLU A 190 -1.49 8.62 8.73
N ASN A 191 -0.52 7.71 8.74
CA ASN A 191 0.61 7.74 7.83
C ASN A 191 0.22 7.51 6.35
N GLU A 192 -0.92 6.88 6.12
CA GLU A 192 -1.46 6.58 4.78
C GLU A 192 -2.32 7.71 4.20
N VAL A 193 -2.67 8.73 5.01
CA VAL A 193 -3.54 9.85 4.59
C VAL A 193 -3.03 10.49 3.30
N LYS A 194 -1.72 10.77 3.22
CA LYS A 194 -1.15 11.42 2.03
C LYS A 194 -1.30 10.57 0.77
N SER A 195 -0.91 9.29 0.84
CA SER A 195 -1.02 8.36 -0.30
C SER A 195 -2.47 8.12 -0.70
N PHE A 196 -3.37 8.07 0.28
CA PHE A 196 -4.80 7.99 0.04
C PHE A 196 -5.33 9.24 -0.68
N MET A 197 -4.97 10.43 -0.19
CA MET A 197 -5.43 11.69 -0.79
C MET A 197 -4.93 11.85 -2.22
N ASP A 198 -3.67 11.48 -2.50
CA ASP A 198 -3.14 11.49 -3.86
C ASP A 198 -3.97 10.57 -4.77
N ALA A 199 -4.23 9.31 -4.36
CA ALA A 199 -5.04 8.37 -5.12
C ALA A 199 -6.51 8.80 -5.25
N TYR A 200 -7.08 9.41 -4.21
CA TYR A 200 -8.46 9.91 -4.21
C TYR A 200 -8.65 11.08 -5.18
N PHE A 201 -7.71 12.02 -5.22
CA PHE A 201 -7.75 13.14 -6.16
C PHE A 201 -7.45 12.70 -7.59
N ASP A 202 -6.55 11.75 -7.80
CA ASP A 202 -6.30 11.15 -9.11
C ASP A 202 -7.58 10.47 -9.66
N ALA A 203 -8.32 9.76 -8.80
CA ALA A 203 -9.58 9.11 -9.17
C ALA A 203 -10.70 10.13 -9.53
N ILE A 204 -10.70 11.30 -8.90
CA ILE A 204 -11.64 12.39 -9.22
C ILE A 204 -11.27 13.06 -10.55
N GLY A 205 -9.97 13.13 -10.89
CA GLY A 205 -9.43 13.79 -12.05
C GLY A 205 -9.24 15.30 -11.90
N GLU A 206 -8.10 15.82 -12.36
CA GLU A 206 -7.72 17.25 -12.21
C GLU A 206 -8.74 18.22 -12.81
N GLN A 207 -9.34 17.90 -13.95
CA GLN A 207 -10.35 18.77 -14.60
C GLN A 207 -11.59 18.93 -13.73
N ASN A 208 -11.96 17.92 -13.01
CA ASN A 208 -13.11 17.95 -12.10
C ASN A 208 -12.83 18.79 -10.86
N LEU A 209 -11.59 18.81 -10.37
CA LEU A 209 -11.17 19.62 -9.23
C LEU A 209 -11.18 21.14 -9.52
N GLN A 210 -11.20 21.55 -10.78
CA GLN A 210 -11.35 22.97 -11.16
C GLN A 210 -12.79 23.46 -10.99
N SER A 211 -13.78 22.57 -10.97
CA SER A 211 -15.19 22.92 -10.74
C SER A 211 -15.43 23.29 -9.27
N MET A 212 -15.87 24.53 -9.02
CA MET A 212 -16.23 24.99 -7.66
C MET A 212 -17.36 24.16 -7.06
N MET A 213 -18.35 23.79 -7.87
CA MET A 213 -19.50 22.97 -7.45
C MET A 213 -19.04 21.57 -7.03
N LEU A 214 -18.13 20.95 -7.77
CA LEU A 214 -17.61 19.62 -7.43
C LEU A 214 -16.75 19.64 -6.17
N ARG A 215 -15.92 20.66 -5.96
CA ARG A 215 -15.17 20.84 -4.71
C ARG A 215 -16.10 20.95 -3.50
N GLN A 216 -17.18 21.73 -3.62
CA GLN A 216 -18.18 21.82 -2.55
C GLN A 216 -18.86 20.48 -2.29
N TYR A 217 -19.18 19.74 -3.35
CA TYR A 217 -19.75 18.40 -3.22
C TYR A 217 -18.79 17.46 -2.49
N ILE A 218 -17.51 17.40 -2.87
CA ILE A 218 -16.49 16.54 -2.23
C ILE A 218 -16.38 16.87 -0.72
N VAL A 219 -16.34 18.15 -0.36
CA VAL A 219 -16.27 18.58 1.05
C VAL A 219 -17.53 18.12 1.81
N MET A 220 -18.71 18.29 1.24
CA MET A 220 -19.96 17.87 1.87
C MET A 220 -20.06 16.36 1.99
N ASP A 221 -19.66 15.62 0.95
CA ASP A 221 -19.68 14.15 0.95
C ASP A 221 -18.69 13.56 1.96
N THR A 222 -17.50 14.15 2.05
CA THR A 222 -16.51 13.80 3.07
C THR A 222 -17.04 14.06 4.48
N PHE A 223 -17.64 15.22 4.71
CA PHE A 223 -18.23 15.55 6.01
C PHE A 223 -19.33 14.56 6.41
N ILE A 224 -20.25 14.26 5.50
CA ILE A 224 -21.35 13.30 5.75
C ILE A 224 -20.78 11.90 6.04
N SER A 225 -19.77 11.46 5.31
CA SER A 225 -19.14 10.15 5.51
C SER A 225 -18.46 10.04 6.88
N VAL A 226 -17.73 11.08 7.29
CA VAL A 226 -17.07 11.15 8.61
C VAL A 226 -18.12 11.17 9.73
N GLN A 227 -19.18 11.97 9.58
CA GLN A 227 -20.26 12.03 10.56
C GLN A 227 -20.97 10.69 10.70
N SER A 228 -21.31 10.05 9.58
CA SER A 228 -21.97 8.72 9.58
C SER A 228 -21.10 7.65 10.26
N LEU A 229 -19.78 7.70 10.04
CA LEU A 229 -18.86 6.79 10.74
C LEU A 229 -18.82 7.11 12.24
N GLY A 230 -18.73 8.39 12.63
CA GLY A 230 -18.77 8.80 14.03
C GLY A 230 -20.03 8.31 14.74
N ASP A 231 -21.18 8.46 14.11
CA ASP A 231 -22.46 7.97 14.63
C ASP A 231 -22.46 6.44 14.77
N SER A 232 -21.92 5.72 13.80
CA SER A 232 -21.82 4.25 13.84
C SER A 232 -20.92 3.72 14.96
N LEU A 233 -19.94 4.53 15.38
CA LEU A 233 -19.01 4.23 16.47
C LEU A 233 -19.45 4.80 17.82
N ASN A 234 -20.65 5.39 17.90
CA ASN A 234 -21.16 6.11 19.08
C ASN A 234 -20.20 7.24 19.55
N LEU A 235 -19.43 7.82 18.66
CA LEU A 235 -18.57 8.96 18.93
C LEU A 235 -19.39 10.23 18.79
N SER A 236 -19.60 10.97 19.89
CA SER A 236 -20.24 12.28 19.83
C SER A 236 -19.26 13.31 19.24
N LEU A 237 -19.52 13.81 18.05
CA LEU A 237 -18.75 14.87 17.39
C LEU A 237 -18.99 16.27 17.99
N ILE A 238 -19.62 16.37 19.16
CA ILE A 238 -20.01 17.65 19.80
C ILE A 238 -18.79 18.37 20.45
N HIS A 239 -17.58 17.82 20.37
CA HIS A 239 -16.40 18.39 21.02
C HIS A 239 -15.23 18.71 20.07
N ILE A 240 -15.51 19.14 18.83
CA ILE A 240 -14.50 19.76 17.97
C ILE A 240 -14.85 21.21 17.71
#